data_05924c79a03cd07b3a98096da4afe5e4
#
_entry.id   05924c79a03cd07b3a98096da4afe5e4
#
_cell.length_a   1.000
_cell.length_b   1.000
_cell.length_c   1.000
_cell.angle_alpha   90.00
_cell.angle_beta   90.00
_cell.angle_gamma   90.00
#
_symmetry.space_group_name_H-M   'P 1'
#
loop_
_entity.id
_entity.type
_entity.pdbx_description
1 polymer ?
#
loop_
_entity_poly.entity_id
_entity_poly.type
_entity_poly.pdbx_seq_one_letter_code
_entity_poly.pdbx_strand_id
1 'polypeptide(L)'
;MNTLTHKHNRKMEVAIINYNAGNVQSVLFALERLGVEAVLTDDPATIRAAKKVIFPGVGEANTTMRYLRERGLDELIRSLTQPVLGICLGMQLLCEHSEENDTPCLGIIPQKVIKFRPTNGEKVPHMGWNALHDLKNGVFTSDLEGEYVYFVHSYYVEAGNYTTALTDYTLPFSAGVQKDNFFATQFHPEKSGKVGERILKNFLKLQRDF
;
A
#
# COMPACT_ATOMS: atom_id res chain seq x y z
N MET A 1 35.84 -18.75 -29.69
CA MET A 1 34.90 -19.28 -28.70
C MET A 1 34.10 -18.13 -28.15
N ASN A 2 32.89 -17.91 -28.69
CA ASN A 2 31.99 -16.84 -28.28
C ASN A 2 31.10 -17.36 -27.13
N THR A 3 31.36 -16.94 -25.92
CA THR A 3 30.44 -17.12 -24.80
C THR A 3 29.34 -16.06 -24.89
N LEU A 4 28.25 -16.43 -25.54
CA LEU A 4 27.00 -15.67 -25.49
C LEU A 4 26.45 -15.74 -24.07
N THR A 5 26.64 -14.66 -23.31
CA THR A 5 25.94 -14.44 -22.06
C THR A 5 24.44 -14.32 -22.33
N HIS A 6 23.69 -15.38 -22.09
CA HIS A 6 22.26 -15.32 -22.00
C HIS A 6 21.91 -14.39 -20.84
N LYS A 7 21.70 -13.11 -21.14
CA LYS A 7 20.88 -12.24 -20.27
C LYS A 7 19.50 -12.87 -20.25
N HIS A 8 19.22 -13.65 -19.23
CA HIS A 8 17.86 -14.03 -18.89
C HIS A 8 17.07 -12.74 -18.77
N ASN A 9 16.13 -12.54 -19.67
CA ASN A 9 15.13 -11.48 -19.61
C ASN A 9 14.17 -11.85 -18.46
N ARG A 10 14.67 -11.80 -17.21
CA ARG A 10 13.84 -11.96 -16.02
C ARG A 10 12.90 -10.77 -15.98
N LYS A 11 11.64 -11.04 -16.31
CA LYS A 11 10.59 -10.06 -16.23
C LYS A 11 10.60 -9.53 -14.79
N MET A 12 10.87 -8.25 -14.61
CA MET A 12 10.92 -7.57 -13.31
C MET A 12 9.70 -7.95 -12.47
N GLU A 13 9.94 -8.36 -11.24
CA GLU A 13 8.89 -8.92 -10.42
C GLU A 13 8.03 -7.84 -9.78
N VAL A 14 8.65 -6.82 -9.17
CA VAL A 14 7.96 -5.73 -8.48
C VAL A 14 8.51 -4.37 -8.90
N ALA A 15 7.64 -3.45 -9.30
CA ALA A 15 7.97 -2.04 -9.40
C ALA A 15 7.44 -1.30 -8.16
N ILE A 16 8.28 -0.47 -7.54
CA ILE A 16 7.90 0.44 -6.48
C ILE A 16 7.82 1.83 -7.09
N ILE A 17 6.66 2.48 -6.98
CA ILE A 17 6.45 3.81 -7.55
C ILE A 17 7.32 4.82 -6.82
N ASN A 18 8.21 5.48 -7.56
CA ASN A 18 9.05 6.56 -7.08
C ASN A 18 8.35 7.92 -7.29
N TYR A 19 7.89 8.53 -6.23
CA TYR A 19 7.31 9.89 -6.27
C TYR A 19 7.94 10.79 -5.19
N ASN A 20 9.23 10.56 -4.90
CA ASN A 20 9.96 11.24 -3.84
C ASN A 20 9.43 10.93 -2.42
N ALA A 21 8.77 9.78 -2.25
CA ALA A 21 8.36 9.29 -0.93
C ALA A 21 9.57 8.94 -0.08
N GLY A 22 9.59 9.43 1.14
CA GLY A 22 10.58 8.97 2.13
C GLY A 22 10.39 7.49 2.49
N ASN A 23 11.43 6.87 3.04
CA ASN A 23 11.40 5.52 3.63
C ASN A 23 11.09 4.33 2.67
N VAL A 24 11.26 4.49 1.37
CA VAL A 24 11.11 3.41 0.38
C VAL A 24 12.13 2.29 0.61
N GLN A 25 13.27 2.64 1.22
CA GLN A 25 14.36 1.69 1.49
C GLN A 25 13.92 0.51 2.37
N SER A 26 13.02 0.74 3.35
CA SER A 26 12.48 -0.33 4.19
C SER A 26 11.64 -1.32 3.40
N VAL A 27 10.90 -0.86 2.39
CA VAL A 27 10.13 -1.72 1.48
C VAL A 27 11.07 -2.55 0.61
N LEU A 28 12.11 -1.93 0.05
CA LEU A 28 13.14 -2.63 -0.74
C LEU A 28 13.80 -3.74 0.08
N PHE A 29 14.24 -3.44 1.30
CA PHE A 29 14.84 -4.44 2.19
C PHE A 29 13.87 -5.56 2.58
N ALA A 30 12.59 -5.26 2.77
CA ALA A 30 11.60 -6.29 3.04
C ALA A 30 11.43 -7.25 1.86
N LEU A 31 11.40 -6.73 0.62
CA LEU A 31 11.31 -7.55 -0.59
C LEU A 31 12.60 -8.35 -0.83
N GLU A 32 13.77 -7.76 -0.61
CA GLU A 32 15.06 -8.43 -0.70
C GLU A 32 15.14 -9.65 0.25
N ARG A 33 14.72 -9.47 1.52
CA ARG A 33 14.64 -10.61 2.47
C ARG A 33 13.70 -11.72 2.01
N LEU A 34 12.70 -11.39 1.19
CA LEU A 34 11.79 -12.36 0.58
C LEU A 34 12.33 -12.97 -0.73
N GLY A 35 13.54 -12.58 -1.15
CA GLY A 35 14.17 -13.05 -2.38
C GLY A 35 13.54 -12.47 -3.66
N VAL A 36 12.89 -11.30 -3.56
CA VAL A 36 12.17 -10.66 -4.67
C VAL A 36 12.98 -9.51 -5.22
N GLU A 37 13.18 -9.50 -6.54
CA GLU A 37 13.80 -8.40 -7.25
C GLU A 37 12.78 -7.27 -7.46
N ALA A 38 13.08 -6.10 -6.91
CA ALA A 38 12.24 -4.91 -7.00
C ALA A 38 13.04 -3.71 -7.52
N VAL A 39 12.37 -2.83 -8.27
CA VAL A 39 12.95 -1.58 -8.74
C VAL A 39 12.13 -0.39 -8.27
N LEU A 40 12.82 0.64 -7.81
CA LEU A 40 12.24 1.96 -7.53
C LEU A 40 12.28 2.78 -8.83
N THR A 41 11.11 3.18 -9.35
CA THR A 41 11.01 3.85 -10.65
C THR A 41 9.78 4.73 -10.76
N ASP A 42 9.89 5.80 -11.55
CA ASP A 42 8.79 6.62 -12.04
C ASP A 42 8.55 6.46 -13.56
N ASP A 43 9.33 5.58 -14.21
CA ASP A 43 9.16 5.28 -15.63
C ASP A 43 7.87 4.48 -15.89
N PRO A 44 6.90 5.03 -16.66
CA PRO A 44 5.63 4.38 -16.92
C PRO A 44 5.76 3.02 -17.64
N ALA A 45 6.74 2.86 -18.50
CA ALA A 45 6.95 1.61 -19.24
C ALA A 45 7.39 0.49 -18.29
N THR A 46 8.31 0.79 -17.41
CA THR A 46 8.81 -0.12 -16.37
C THR A 46 7.71 -0.51 -15.40
N ILE A 47 6.89 0.46 -14.92
CA ILE A 47 5.77 0.21 -14.01
C ILE A 47 4.73 -0.71 -14.67
N ARG A 48 4.34 -0.45 -15.92
CA ARG A 48 3.38 -1.29 -16.66
C ARG A 48 3.89 -2.71 -16.92
N ALA A 49 5.20 -2.87 -17.15
CA ALA A 49 5.81 -4.15 -17.45
C ALA A 49 6.02 -5.05 -16.22
N ALA A 50 6.03 -4.49 -15.02
CA ALA A 50 6.19 -5.23 -13.78
C ALA A 50 5.01 -6.19 -13.55
N LYS A 51 5.28 -7.33 -12.90
CA LYS A 51 4.22 -8.29 -12.54
C LYS A 51 3.32 -7.73 -11.44
N LYS A 52 3.88 -6.94 -10.54
CA LYS A 52 3.22 -6.30 -9.40
C LYS A 52 3.75 -4.90 -9.17
N VAL A 53 2.94 -4.07 -8.56
CA VAL A 53 3.30 -2.70 -8.24
C VAL A 53 3.09 -2.44 -6.75
N ILE A 54 4.05 -1.79 -6.10
CA ILE A 54 3.86 -1.25 -4.76
C ILE A 54 3.79 0.27 -4.88
N PHE A 55 2.74 0.82 -4.30
CA PHE A 55 2.54 2.25 -4.15
C PHE A 55 2.76 2.61 -2.68
N PRO A 56 4.02 2.88 -2.29
CA PRO A 56 4.35 3.19 -0.91
C PRO A 56 3.87 4.60 -0.58
N GLY A 57 3.83 4.96 0.70
CA GLY A 57 3.52 6.34 1.03
C GLY A 57 3.93 6.74 2.43
N VAL A 58 4.75 7.78 2.49
CA VAL A 58 4.95 8.64 3.65
C VAL A 58 4.94 10.08 3.16
N GLY A 59 4.37 10.99 3.93
CA GLY A 59 4.27 12.40 3.56
C GLY A 59 2.84 12.91 3.69
N GLU A 60 2.47 13.87 2.86
CA GLU A 60 1.23 14.62 2.91
C GLU A 60 0.45 14.42 1.60
N ALA A 61 -0.87 14.25 1.72
CA ALA A 61 -1.73 13.84 0.61
C ALA A 61 -1.74 14.85 -0.56
N ASN A 62 -1.91 16.15 -0.28
CA ASN A 62 -2.04 17.17 -1.33
C ASN A 62 -0.75 17.32 -2.13
N THR A 63 0.39 17.42 -1.44
CA THR A 63 1.70 17.54 -2.09
C THR A 63 1.99 16.31 -2.95
N THR A 64 1.66 15.12 -2.45
CA THR A 64 1.85 13.87 -3.20
C THR A 64 0.93 13.84 -4.42
N MET A 65 -0.36 14.13 -4.28
CA MET A 65 -1.29 14.13 -5.41
C MET A 65 -0.91 15.16 -6.48
N ARG A 66 -0.40 16.33 -6.09
CA ARG A 66 0.14 17.32 -7.04
C ARG A 66 1.31 16.75 -7.82
N TYR A 67 2.28 16.14 -7.13
CA TYR A 67 3.43 15.49 -7.78
C TYR A 67 3.00 14.41 -8.78
N LEU A 68 2.06 13.55 -8.39
CA LEU A 68 1.55 12.49 -9.27
C LEU A 68 0.91 13.06 -10.52
N ARG A 69 0.05 14.09 -10.39
CA ARG A 69 -0.63 14.73 -11.52
C ARG A 69 0.34 15.43 -12.47
N GLU A 70 1.32 16.17 -11.94
CA GLU A 70 2.34 16.86 -12.75
C GLU A 70 3.16 15.90 -13.64
N ARG A 71 3.21 14.61 -13.29
CA ARG A 71 3.95 13.56 -14.01
C ARG A 71 3.07 12.53 -14.71
N GLY A 72 1.76 12.68 -14.65
CA GLY A 72 0.81 11.72 -15.21
C GLY A 72 0.84 10.35 -14.52
N LEU A 73 1.43 10.26 -13.32
CA LEU A 73 1.48 9.03 -12.54
C LEU A 73 0.11 8.66 -11.96
N ASP A 74 -0.75 9.64 -11.72
CA ASP A 74 -2.12 9.42 -11.26
C ASP A 74 -2.95 8.66 -12.32
N GLU A 75 -2.90 9.04 -13.58
CA GLU A 75 -3.56 8.31 -14.68
C GLU A 75 -2.90 6.94 -14.91
N LEU A 76 -1.57 6.88 -14.82
CA LEU A 76 -0.85 5.62 -14.89
C LEU A 76 -1.36 4.65 -13.83
N ILE A 77 -1.42 5.05 -12.55
CA ILE A 77 -1.84 4.19 -11.44
C ILE A 77 -3.26 3.69 -11.67
N ARG A 78 -4.20 4.56 -12.05
CA ARG A 78 -5.60 4.17 -12.35
C ARG A 78 -5.69 3.14 -13.48
N SER A 79 -4.77 3.14 -14.42
CA SER A 79 -4.76 2.26 -15.59
C SER A 79 -4.08 0.90 -15.37
N LEU A 80 -3.50 0.67 -14.18
CA LEU A 80 -2.80 -0.59 -13.90
C LEU A 80 -3.78 -1.76 -13.79
N THR A 81 -3.41 -2.89 -14.39
CA THR A 81 -4.21 -4.12 -14.38
C THR A 81 -3.57 -5.25 -13.60
N GLN A 82 -2.29 -5.15 -13.28
CA GLN A 82 -1.60 -6.08 -12.38
C GLN A 82 -1.90 -5.73 -10.91
N PRO A 83 -1.65 -6.67 -9.96
CA PRO A 83 -1.83 -6.39 -8.55
C PRO A 83 -1.04 -5.17 -8.08
N VAL A 84 -1.72 -4.25 -7.40
CA VAL A 84 -1.15 -3.03 -6.80
C VAL A 84 -1.34 -3.08 -5.29
N LEU A 85 -0.27 -2.84 -4.51
CA LEU A 85 -0.33 -2.71 -3.05
C LEU A 85 -0.06 -1.28 -2.63
N GLY A 86 -1.08 -0.57 -2.14
CA GLY A 86 -0.94 0.71 -1.45
C GLY A 86 -0.51 0.52 -0.01
N ILE A 87 0.50 1.28 0.47
CA ILE A 87 0.97 1.21 1.86
C ILE A 87 0.83 2.58 2.51
N CYS A 88 0.15 2.65 3.65
CA CYS A 88 -0.07 3.84 4.47
C CYS A 88 -0.65 5.02 3.65
N LEU A 89 0.11 6.08 3.36
CA LEU A 89 -0.37 7.16 2.48
C LEU A 89 -0.78 6.61 1.10
N GLY A 90 -0.08 5.60 0.56
CA GLY A 90 -0.46 4.95 -0.69
C GLY A 90 -1.89 4.37 -0.64
N MET A 91 -2.30 3.77 0.48
CA MET A 91 -3.69 3.34 0.69
C MET A 91 -4.65 4.53 0.66
N GLN A 92 -4.33 5.60 1.37
CA GLN A 92 -5.18 6.79 1.47
C GLN A 92 -5.35 7.46 0.11
N LEU A 93 -4.29 7.53 -0.69
CA LEU A 93 -4.34 8.11 -2.03
C LEU A 93 -5.12 7.25 -3.05
N LEU A 94 -5.29 5.95 -2.84
CA LEU A 94 -6.18 5.11 -3.65
C LEU A 94 -7.66 5.45 -3.41
N CYS A 95 -7.99 6.07 -2.28
CA CYS A 95 -9.36 6.46 -1.93
C CYS A 95 -9.88 7.64 -2.77
N GLU A 96 -11.11 8.06 -2.51
CA GLU A 96 -11.78 9.13 -3.23
C GLU A 96 -11.27 10.51 -2.81
N HIS A 97 -11.18 10.72 -1.49
CA HIS A 97 -10.88 12.02 -0.91
C HIS A 97 -10.22 11.87 0.46
N SER A 98 -9.32 12.78 0.79
CA SER A 98 -8.70 12.90 2.12
C SER A 98 -9.00 14.25 2.75
N GLU A 99 -9.38 14.23 4.04
CA GLU A 99 -9.48 15.47 4.84
C GLU A 99 -8.12 16.17 5.02
N GLU A 100 -7.00 15.48 4.75
CA GLU A 100 -5.69 16.10 4.78
C GLU A 100 -5.57 17.14 3.67
N ASN A 101 -5.64 18.43 4.07
CA ASN A 101 -5.65 19.59 3.16
C ASN A 101 -6.72 19.51 2.06
N ASP A 102 -7.90 18.93 2.38
CA ASP A 102 -9.06 18.82 1.48
C ASP A 102 -8.68 18.29 0.10
N THR A 103 -8.04 17.11 0.09
CA THR A 103 -7.36 16.58 -1.09
C THR A 103 -8.21 15.59 -1.88
N PRO A 104 -8.62 15.89 -3.12
CA PRO A 104 -9.13 14.88 -4.06
C PRO A 104 -8.01 13.88 -4.40
N CYS A 105 -8.25 12.59 -4.15
CA CYS A 105 -7.29 11.51 -4.35
C CYS A 105 -7.50 10.78 -5.70
N LEU A 106 -7.06 9.53 -5.82
CA LEU A 106 -7.15 8.77 -7.07
C LEU A 106 -8.58 8.29 -7.40
N GLY A 107 -9.46 8.16 -6.41
CA GLY A 107 -10.85 7.75 -6.62
C GLY A 107 -11.03 6.31 -7.09
N ILE A 108 -10.04 5.45 -6.86
CA ILE A 108 -10.10 4.03 -7.23
C ILE A 108 -11.01 3.28 -6.24
N ILE A 109 -10.82 3.54 -4.94
CA ILE A 109 -11.62 2.98 -3.85
C ILE A 109 -12.58 4.06 -3.35
N PRO A 110 -13.91 3.91 -3.51
CA PRO A 110 -14.87 4.94 -3.13
C PRO A 110 -15.13 4.95 -1.62
N GLN A 111 -14.07 5.23 -0.85
CA GLN A 111 -14.07 5.47 0.59
C GLN A 111 -13.32 6.77 0.89
N LYS A 112 -13.62 7.36 2.05
CA LYS A 112 -13.02 8.63 2.48
C LYS A 112 -11.92 8.41 3.51
N VAL A 113 -10.98 9.32 3.52
CA VAL A 113 -9.90 9.40 4.50
C VAL A 113 -10.19 10.53 5.47
N ILE A 114 -10.35 10.20 6.75
CA ILE A 114 -10.82 11.08 7.81
C ILE A 114 -9.70 11.30 8.84
N LYS A 115 -9.63 12.48 9.43
CA LYS A 115 -8.70 12.78 10.52
C LYS A 115 -9.17 12.17 11.83
N PHE A 116 -8.29 11.55 12.59
CA PHE A 116 -8.62 11.15 13.97
C PHE A 116 -8.97 12.38 14.82
N ARG A 117 -10.10 12.27 15.51
CA ARG A 117 -10.59 13.27 16.48
C ARG A 117 -10.85 12.58 17.82
N PRO A 118 -9.78 12.32 18.60
CA PRO A 118 -9.91 11.60 19.87
C PRO A 118 -10.76 12.38 20.88
N THR A 119 -11.57 11.64 21.64
CA THR A 119 -12.46 12.20 22.67
C THR A 119 -12.04 11.79 24.08
N ASN A 120 -11.20 10.77 24.23
CA ASN A 120 -10.82 10.16 25.51
C ASN A 120 -9.32 10.31 25.82
N GLY A 121 -8.63 11.28 25.19
CA GLY A 121 -7.22 11.55 25.44
C GLY A 121 -6.23 10.69 24.66
N GLU A 122 -6.70 9.92 23.68
CA GLU A 122 -5.82 9.19 22.77
C GLU A 122 -4.94 10.18 22.00
N LYS A 123 -3.71 9.77 21.68
CA LYS A 123 -2.75 10.63 20.97
C LYS A 123 -2.95 10.53 19.45
N VAL A 124 -2.78 11.65 18.77
CA VAL A 124 -2.66 11.69 17.30
C VAL A 124 -1.25 12.20 16.97
N PRO A 125 -0.49 11.47 16.13
CA PRO A 125 -0.85 10.29 15.34
C PRO A 125 -1.07 9.03 16.18
N HIS A 126 -1.91 8.09 15.67
CA HIS A 126 -1.90 6.69 16.07
C HIS A 126 -0.53 6.12 15.72
N MET A 127 0.28 5.81 16.73
CA MET A 127 1.63 5.30 16.56
C MET A 127 1.85 4.11 17.47
N GLY A 128 2.17 2.97 16.88
CA GLY A 128 2.46 1.75 17.61
C GLY A 128 1.88 0.49 16.99
N TRP A 129 1.91 -0.58 17.78
CA TRP A 129 1.41 -1.89 17.39
C TRP A 129 -0.05 -2.04 17.76
N ASN A 130 -0.86 -2.57 16.84
CA ASN A 130 -2.26 -2.82 17.07
C ASN A 130 -2.72 -4.08 16.33
N ALA A 131 -3.78 -4.74 16.86
CA ALA A 131 -4.26 -6.01 16.35
C ALA A 131 -5.15 -5.83 15.12
N LEU A 132 -5.08 -6.79 14.19
CA LEU A 132 -6.00 -6.92 13.07
C LEU A 132 -7.19 -7.78 13.45
N HIS A 133 -8.38 -7.44 12.99
CA HIS A 133 -9.59 -8.25 13.15
C HIS A 133 -10.54 -8.11 11.96
N ASP A 134 -11.60 -8.94 11.92
CA ASP A 134 -12.59 -8.99 10.85
C ASP A 134 -11.95 -9.13 9.45
N LEU A 135 -11.03 -10.08 9.34
CA LEU A 135 -10.28 -10.29 8.12
C LEU A 135 -11.16 -10.89 7.01
N LYS A 136 -11.03 -10.33 5.82
CA LYS A 136 -11.62 -10.85 4.59
C LYS A 136 -10.49 -11.24 3.64
N ASN A 137 -10.70 -12.27 2.86
CA ASN A 137 -9.75 -12.85 1.91
C ASN A 137 -8.85 -11.84 1.16
N GLY A 138 -7.98 -12.30 0.31
CA GLY A 138 -7.00 -11.51 -0.41
C GLY A 138 -5.62 -11.61 0.24
N VAL A 139 -5.02 -10.48 0.61
CA VAL A 139 -3.72 -10.47 1.32
C VAL A 139 -3.86 -10.81 2.81
N PHE A 140 -5.09 -10.73 3.35
CA PHE A 140 -5.42 -11.01 4.75
C PHE A 140 -6.01 -12.41 4.89
N THR A 141 -5.19 -13.39 5.18
CA THR A 141 -5.62 -14.76 5.46
C THR A 141 -6.06 -14.91 6.92
N SER A 142 -6.94 -15.86 7.22
CA SER A 142 -7.54 -16.04 8.55
C SER A 142 -6.52 -16.30 9.69
N ASP A 143 -5.34 -16.77 9.35
CA ASP A 143 -4.24 -16.99 10.31
C ASP A 143 -3.56 -15.67 10.77
N LEU A 144 -3.99 -14.53 10.23
CA LEU A 144 -3.57 -13.19 10.65
C LEU A 144 -4.55 -12.54 11.63
N GLU A 145 -5.67 -13.19 11.97
CA GLU A 145 -6.66 -12.67 12.93
C GLU A 145 -6.02 -12.51 14.31
N GLY A 146 -6.15 -11.34 14.91
CA GLY A 146 -5.57 -11.00 16.20
C GLY A 146 -4.06 -10.69 16.18
N GLU A 147 -3.40 -10.80 15.04
CA GLU A 147 -1.97 -10.48 14.91
C GLU A 147 -1.72 -8.98 14.91
N TYR A 148 -0.58 -8.58 15.49
CA TYR A 148 -0.20 -7.18 15.64
C TYR A 148 0.64 -6.69 14.47
N VAL A 149 0.32 -5.47 14.01
CA VAL A 149 1.04 -4.75 12.95
C VAL A 149 1.34 -3.32 13.37
N TYR A 150 2.31 -2.67 12.73
CA TYR A 150 2.80 -1.36 13.11
C TYR A 150 2.13 -0.23 12.33
N PHE A 151 1.50 0.70 13.05
CA PHE A 151 0.83 1.89 12.55
C PHE A 151 1.61 3.17 12.89
N VAL A 152 1.54 4.16 12.00
CA VAL A 152 1.93 5.55 12.25
C VAL A 152 1.18 6.48 11.29
N HIS A 153 0.02 7.00 11.72
CA HIS A 153 -0.82 7.84 10.87
C HIS A 153 -1.78 8.73 11.69
N SER A 154 -2.14 9.89 11.11
CA SER A 154 -3.11 10.84 11.71
C SER A 154 -4.47 10.80 11.03
N TYR A 155 -4.55 10.20 9.84
CA TYR A 155 -5.75 10.03 9.03
C TYR A 155 -5.96 8.55 8.77
N TYR A 156 -7.22 8.13 8.64
CA TYR A 156 -7.62 6.74 8.46
C TYR A 156 -8.71 6.61 7.39
N VAL A 157 -8.79 5.47 6.76
CA VAL A 157 -9.89 5.14 5.86
C VAL A 157 -11.06 4.59 6.68
N GLU A 158 -12.25 5.19 6.53
CA GLU A 158 -13.45 4.73 7.19
C GLU A 158 -13.73 3.24 6.87
N ALA A 159 -14.30 2.52 7.84
CA ALA A 159 -14.81 1.18 7.58
C ALA A 159 -15.96 1.21 6.57
N GLY A 160 -15.95 0.30 5.60
CA GLY A 160 -16.93 0.29 4.53
C GLY A 160 -16.88 -0.98 3.67
N ASN A 161 -17.53 -0.93 2.52
CA ASN A 161 -17.74 -2.11 1.66
C ASN A 161 -16.43 -2.72 1.12
N TYR A 162 -15.37 -1.93 1.03
CA TYR A 162 -14.06 -2.35 0.51
C TYR A 162 -13.07 -2.71 1.61
N THR A 163 -13.48 -2.64 2.89
CA THR A 163 -12.65 -3.00 4.04
C THR A 163 -12.40 -4.50 4.05
N THR A 164 -11.14 -4.89 4.14
CA THR A 164 -10.68 -6.28 4.19
C THR A 164 -9.99 -6.66 5.49
N ALA A 165 -9.67 -5.69 6.32
CA ALA A 165 -9.21 -5.85 7.69
C ALA A 165 -9.57 -4.61 8.51
N LEU A 166 -9.98 -4.81 9.75
CA LEU A 166 -10.22 -3.74 10.71
C LEU A 166 -9.14 -3.71 11.78
N THR A 167 -9.04 -2.58 12.46
CA THR A 167 -8.35 -2.41 13.73
C THR A 167 -9.04 -1.29 14.52
N ASP A 168 -8.87 -1.30 15.84
CA ASP A 168 -9.50 -0.32 16.73
C ASP A 168 -8.46 0.65 17.28
N TYR A 169 -8.78 1.94 17.27
CA TYR A 169 -8.01 2.96 17.98
C TYR A 169 -8.96 3.90 18.73
N THR A 170 -9.32 5.06 18.18
CA THR A 170 -10.40 5.91 18.74
C THR A 170 -11.78 5.37 18.33
N LEU A 171 -11.80 4.59 17.27
CA LEU A 171 -12.95 3.93 16.67
C LEU A 171 -12.43 2.81 15.76
N PRO A 172 -13.28 1.85 15.34
CA PRO A 172 -12.92 0.89 14.30
C PRO A 172 -12.68 1.58 12.97
N PHE A 173 -11.58 1.23 12.27
CA PHE A 173 -11.25 1.76 10.94
C PHE A 173 -10.61 0.70 10.04
N SER A 174 -10.53 0.97 8.74
CA SER A 174 -9.94 0.07 7.77
C SER A 174 -8.42 -0.03 7.95
N ALA A 175 -7.95 -1.15 8.48
CA ALA A 175 -6.53 -1.51 8.47
C ALA A 175 -6.08 -1.99 7.08
N GLY A 176 -7.02 -2.53 6.30
CA GLY A 176 -6.82 -2.93 4.92
C GLY A 176 -8.07 -2.71 4.07
N VAL A 177 -7.88 -2.42 2.79
CA VAL A 177 -8.95 -2.31 1.79
C VAL A 177 -8.56 -3.02 0.51
N GLN A 178 -9.57 -3.44 -0.27
CA GLN A 178 -9.39 -4.03 -1.59
C GLN A 178 -10.52 -3.64 -2.52
N LYS A 179 -10.15 -3.32 -3.76
CA LYS A 179 -11.08 -3.21 -4.88
C LYS A 179 -10.37 -3.63 -6.16
N ASP A 180 -10.95 -4.59 -6.86
CA ASP A 180 -10.38 -5.18 -8.08
C ASP A 180 -8.92 -5.65 -7.84
N ASN A 181 -7.97 -5.21 -8.65
CA ASN A 181 -6.54 -5.48 -8.51
C ASN A 181 -5.80 -4.58 -7.50
N PHE A 182 -6.49 -3.67 -6.82
CA PHE A 182 -5.91 -2.77 -5.83
C PHE A 182 -6.13 -3.30 -4.41
N PHE A 183 -5.03 -3.55 -3.73
CA PHE A 183 -4.94 -3.96 -2.33
C PHE A 183 -4.24 -2.86 -1.55
N ALA A 184 -4.58 -2.65 -0.30
CA ALA A 184 -3.85 -1.67 0.48
C ALA A 184 -3.89 -1.94 1.99
N THR A 185 -2.87 -1.43 2.68
CA THR A 185 -2.71 -1.50 4.14
C THR A 185 -2.49 -0.12 4.71
N GLN A 186 -3.16 0.22 5.82
CA GLN A 186 -2.90 1.46 6.57
C GLN A 186 -1.61 1.37 7.38
N PHE A 187 -1.30 0.19 7.86
CA PHE A 187 -0.05 -0.09 8.57
C PHE A 187 1.11 -0.30 7.59
N HIS A 188 2.31 -0.38 8.13
CA HIS A 188 3.54 -0.64 7.40
C HIS A 188 3.93 -2.12 7.47
N PRO A 189 3.62 -2.96 6.47
CA PRO A 189 3.99 -4.36 6.50
C PRO A 189 5.52 -4.54 6.55
N GLU A 190 6.29 -3.66 5.91
CA GLU A 190 7.75 -3.65 5.93
C GLU A 190 8.35 -3.40 7.33
N LYS A 191 7.53 -2.90 8.28
CA LYS A 191 7.89 -2.65 9.69
C LYS A 191 7.16 -3.56 10.68
N SER A 192 6.32 -4.47 10.17
CA SER A 192 5.46 -5.33 11.01
C SER A 192 6.02 -6.74 11.23
N GLY A 193 7.35 -6.90 11.15
CA GLY A 193 8.04 -8.14 11.46
C GLY A 193 7.54 -9.33 10.62
N LYS A 194 7.39 -10.51 11.25
CA LYS A 194 6.95 -11.74 10.57
C LYS A 194 5.52 -11.66 10.03
N VAL A 195 4.64 -10.93 10.72
CA VAL A 195 3.25 -10.70 10.26
C VAL A 195 3.25 -9.92 8.96
N GLY A 196 4.00 -8.82 8.90
CA GLY A 196 4.17 -8.04 7.70
C GLY A 196 4.80 -8.81 6.54
N GLU A 197 5.79 -9.66 6.82
CA GLU A 197 6.37 -10.55 5.81
C GLU A 197 5.34 -11.55 5.25
N ARG A 198 4.43 -12.09 6.08
CA ARG A 198 3.34 -12.97 5.62
C ARG A 198 2.40 -12.22 4.68
N ILE A 199 2.00 -11.00 5.03
CA ILE A 199 1.14 -10.16 4.21
C ILE A 199 1.81 -9.84 2.86
N LEU A 200 3.08 -9.43 2.86
CA LEU A 200 3.84 -9.21 1.64
C LEU A 200 3.96 -10.50 0.80
N LYS A 201 4.21 -11.66 1.41
CA LYS A 201 4.22 -12.96 0.71
C LYS A 201 2.87 -13.29 0.08
N ASN A 202 1.76 -13.01 0.79
CA ASN A 202 0.42 -13.22 0.24
C ASN A 202 0.19 -12.33 -0.98
N PHE A 203 0.54 -11.04 -0.91
CA PHE A 203 0.48 -10.12 -2.05
C PHE A 203 1.34 -10.62 -3.24
N LEU A 204 2.54 -11.09 -2.97
CA LEU A 204 3.45 -11.60 -4.01
C LEU A 204 2.91 -12.86 -4.71
N LYS A 205 2.06 -13.65 -4.07
CA LYS A 205 1.43 -14.84 -4.65
C LYS A 205 0.21 -14.55 -5.51
N LEU A 206 -0.39 -13.35 -5.42
CA LEU A 206 -1.55 -12.99 -6.23
C LEU A 206 -1.22 -13.10 -7.72
N GLN A 207 -2.18 -13.55 -8.52
CA GLN A 207 -2.09 -13.60 -9.98
C GLN A 207 -2.99 -12.52 -10.60
N ARG A 208 -2.96 -12.36 -11.92
CA ARG A 208 -3.72 -11.31 -12.63
C ARG A 208 -5.21 -11.65 -12.87
N ASP A 209 -5.74 -12.64 -12.20
CA ASP A 209 -7.10 -13.17 -12.43
C ASP A 209 -8.12 -12.44 -11.52
N PHE A 210 -8.31 -11.12 -11.74
CA PHE A 210 -9.27 -10.27 -11.03
C PHE A 210 -10.34 -9.74 -11.96
#